data_7b919d28343624f8b80c05b9a9284406
#
_entry.id   7b919d28343624f8b80c05b9a9284406
#
_cell.length_a   1.000
_cell.length_b   1.000
_cell.length_c   1.000
_cell.angle_alpha   90.00
_cell.angle_beta   90.00
_cell.angle_gamma   90.00
#
_symmetry.space_group_name_H-M   'P 1'
#
loop_
_entity.id
_entity.type
_entity.pdbx_description
1 polymer ?
#
loop_
_entity_poly.entity_id
_entity_poly.type
_entity_poly.pdbx_seq_one_letter_code
_entity_poly.pdbx_strand_id
1 'polypeptide(L)' 'MKKILILFFILTIFPSFSVSDDYFLSLKKNKVNVRYGPGFDYEIKYIYRKVNLPVKVIDKKENFRKIIDLKKNSGWIHI' A
#
# COMPACT_ATOMS: atom_id res chain seq x y z
N MET A 1 -12.63 25.47 -36.18
CA MET A 1 -11.72 24.35 -36.45
C MET A 1 -10.63 24.24 -35.41
N LYS A 2 -10.00 25.32 -35.05
CA LYS A 2 -8.97 25.29 -33.99
C LYS A 2 -9.53 24.90 -32.63
N LYS A 3 -10.78 25.20 -32.36
CA LYS A 3 -11.43 24.84 -31.10
C LYS A 3 -11.58 23.35 -30.91
N ILE A 4 -11.74 22.60 -31.97
CA ILE A 4 -11.88 21.16 -31.92
C ILE A 4 -10.58 20.50 -31.47
N LEU A 5 -9.45 21.04 -31.92
CA LEU A 5 -8.14 20.52 -31.55
C LEU A 5 -7.87 20.72 -30.05
N ILE A 6 -8.28 21.84 -29.52
CA ILE A 6 -8.12 22.13 -28.09
C ILE A 6 -8.97 21.16 -27.25
N LEU A 7 -10.17 20.92 -27.68
CA LEU A 7 -11.05 19.98 -26.99
C LEU A 7 -10.49 18.55 -26.99
N PHE A 8 -9.92 18.15 -28.11
CA PHE A 8 -9.29 16.84 -28.21
C PHE A 8 -8.09 16.72 -27.27
N PHE A 9 -7.30 17.76 -27.15
CA PHE A 9 -6.17 17.80 -26.23
C PHE A 9 -6.59 17.64 -24.79
N ILE A 10 -7.67 18.28 -24.39
CA ILE A 10 -8.20 18.16 -23.02
C ILE A 10 -8.61 16.73 -22.70
N LEU A 11 -9.18 16.01 -23.67
CA LEU A 11 -9.60 14.62 -23.46
C LEU A 11 -8.42 13.70 -23.21
N THR A 12 -7.25 14.00 -23.75
CA THR A 12 -6.08 13.17 -23.57
C THR A 12 -5.41 13.32 -22.21
N ILE A 13 -5.80 14.30 -21.43
CA ILE A 13 -5.22 14.53 -20.11
C ILE A 13 -5.89 13.66 -19.03
N PHE A 14 -7.08 13.19 -19.27
CA PHE A 14 -7.88 12.50 -18.26
C PHE A 14 -7.59 11.04 -17.99
N PRO A 15 -7.03 10.24 -18.85
CA PRO A 15 -7.00 8.81 -18.63
C PRO A 15 -5.95 8.29 -17.67
N SER A 16 -5.25 9.13 -16.99
CA SER A 16 -4.11 8.66 -16.21
C SER A 16 -4.41 8.44 -14.72
N PHE A 17 -5.64 8.18 -14.35
CA PHE A 17 -5.91 7.74 -13.00
C PHE A 17 -5.47 6.31 -12.84
N SER A 18 -4.33 6.13 -12.18
CA SER A 18 -3.98 4.83 -11.69
C SER A 18 -4.91 4.50 -10.53
N VAL A 19 -5.68 3.46 -10.68
CA VAL A 19 -6.41 2.90 -9.58
C VAL A 19 -5.38 2.29 -8.63
N SER A 20 -5.46 2.66 -7.37
CA SER A 20 -4.66 2.06 -6.34
C SER A 20 -4.88 0.55 -6.33
N ASP A 21 -3.79 -0.24 -6.35
CA ASP A 21 -3.83 -1.69 -6.25
C ASP A 21 -3.95 -2.17 -4.81
N ASP A 22 -4.53 -1.37 -3.95
CA ASP A 22 -4.68 -1.70 -2.54
C ASP A 22 -5.56 -2.94 -2.37
N TYR A 23 -5.15 -3.81 -1.48
CA TYR A 23 -5.90 -5.03 -1.20
C TYR A 23 -5.75 -5.41 0.26
N PHE A 24 -6.61 -6.30 0.73
CA PHE A 24 -6.61 -6.73 2.12
C PHE A 24 -5.91 -8.07 2.27
N LEU A 25 -5.19 -8.20 3.37
CA LEU A 25 -4.59 -9.44 3.80
C LEU A 25 -5.04 -9.76 5.22
N SER A 26 -5.01 -11.04 5.56
CA SER A 26 -5.17 -11.50 6.92
C SER A 26 -3.84 -12.05 7.40
N LEU A 27 -3.28 -11.50 8.45
CA LEU A 27 -2.00 -11.93 8.99
C LEU A 27 -2.18 -13.27 9.69
N LYS A 28 -1.53 -14.32 9.17
CA LYS A 28 -1.72 -15.68 9.65
C LYS A 28 -0.77 -16.07 10.78
N LYS A 29 0.33 -15.35 10.92
CA LYS A 29 1.32 -15.65 11.95
C LYS A 29 0.93 -14.97 13.27
N ASN A 30 1.31 -15.60 14.37
CA ASN A 30 1.08 -15.05 15.69
C ASN A 30 2.12 -14.00 16.11
N LYS A 31 3.10 -13.75 15.25
CA LYS A 31 4.09 -12.69 15.46
C LYS A 31 4.47 -12.11 14.12
N VAL A 32 4.17 -10.84 13.90
CA VAL A 32 4.53 -10.11 12.69
C VAL A 32 5.23 -8.83 13.08
N ASN A 33 6.48 -8.68 12.69
CA ASN A 33 7.26 -7.47 12.90
C ASN A 33 6.86 -6.41 11.89
N VAL A 34 6.48 -5.25 12.37
CA VAL A 34 6.17 -4.09 11.52
C VAL A 34 7.29 -3.08 11.66
N ARG A 35 7.92 -2.73 10.55
CA ARG A 35 9.10 -1.89 10.52
C ARG A 35 8.80 -0.50 9.96
N TYR A 36 9.69 0.42 10.23
CA TYR A 36 9.57 1.78 9.70
C TYR A 36 9.81 1.86 8.19
N GLY A 37 10.50 0.89 7.62
CA GLY A 37 10.81 0.89 6.20
C GLY A 37 10.87 -0.52 5.60
N PRO A 38 10.98 -0.62 4.28
CA PRO A 38 10.93 -1.90 3.56
C PRO A 38 12.28 -2.61 3.55
N GLY A 39 12.73 -3.09 4.71
CA GLY A 39 13.98 -3.82 4.83
C GLY A 39 14.24 -4.28 6.24
N PHE A 40 15.06 -5.31 6.39
CA PHE A 40 15.42 -5.85 7.71
C PHE A 40 16.34 -4.95 8.50
N ASP A 41 16.97 -3.98 7.86
CA ASP A 41 17.82 -2.98 8.49
C ASP A 41 17.04 -1.82 9.13
N TYR A 42 15.75 -1.72 8.83
CA TYR A 42 14.88 -0.75 9.48
C TYR A 42 14.43 -1.25 10.84
N GLU A 43 14.31 -0.33 11.78
CA GLU A 43 13.85 -0.66 13.12
C GLU A 43 12.42 -1.19 13.12
N ILE A 44 12.14 -2.05 14.08
CA ILE A 44 10.79 -2.55 14.32
C ILE A 44 10.00 -1.45 15.01
N LYS A 45 8.88 -1.10 14.41
CA LYS A 45 7.97 -0.08 14.91
C LYS A 45 7.05 -0.64 15.98
N TYR A 46 6.49 -1.82 15.71
CA TYR A 46 5.66 -2.57 16.64
C TYR A 46 5.50 -4.01 16.14
N ILE A 47 4.93 -4.87 16.97
CA ILE A 47 4.75 -6.28 16.66
C ILE A 47 3.29 -6.64 16.82
N TYR A 48 2.71 -7.23 15.77
CA TYR A 48 1.40 -7.85 15.87
C TYR A 48 1.56 -9.25 16.47
N ARG A 49 0.73 -9.55 17.47
CA ARG A 49 0.73 -10.87 18.12
C ARG A 49 -0.61 -11.56 18.00
N LYS A 50 -1.47 -11.09 17.15
CA LYS A 50 -2.80 -11.62 16.96
C LYS A 50 -2.93 -12.29 15.62
N VAL A 51 -3.41 -13.54 15.61
CA VAL A 51 -3.64 -14.30 14.38
C VAL A 51 -4.90 -13.77 13.68
N ASN A 52 -4.90 -13.83 12.36
CA ASN A 52 -6.01 -13.40 11.52
C ASN A 52 -6.33 -11.91 11.60
N LEU A 53 -5.33 -11.09 11.89
CA LEU A 53 -5.51 -9.66 11.90
C LEU A 53 -5.68 -9.13 10.47
N PRO A 54 -6.77 -8.44 10.17
CA PRO A 54 -6.96 -7.87 8.82
C PRO A 54 -6.16 -6.60 8.66
N VAL A 55 -5.44 -6.50 7.57
CA VAL A 55 -4.68 -5.30 7.21
C VAL A 55 -4.88 -4.99 5.74
N LYS A 56 -4.78 -3.72 5.38
CA LYS A 56 -4.82 -3.28 4.00
C LYS A 56 -3.40 -3.05 3.51
N VAL A 57 -3.07 -3.62 2.36
CA VAL A 57 -1.77 -3.37 1.72
C VAL A 57 -1.89 -2.12 0.86
N ILE A 58 -1.06 -1.14 1.14
CA ILE A 58 -1.11 0.17 0.47
C ILE A 58 0.13 0.47 -0.37
N ASP A 59 1.20 -0.32 -0.22
CA ASP A 59 2.40 -0.16 -1.02
C ASP A 59 3.21 -1.45 -0.98
N LYS A 60 4.16 -1.58 -1.88
CA LYS A 60 5.05 -2.73 -1.92
C LYS A 60 6.43 -2.34 -2.40
N LYS A 61 7.44 -3.02 -1.88
CA LYS A 61 8.81 -2.94 -2.38
C LYS A 61 9.48 -4.30 -2.17
N GLU A 62 9.83 -4.96 -3.26
CA GLU A 62 10.42 -6.30 -3.23
C GLU A 62 9.56 -7.28 -2.40
N ASN A 63 10.10 -7.87 -1.35
CA ASN A 63 9.38 -8.80 -0.49
C ASN A 63 8.74 -8.13 0.72
N PHE A 64 8.62 -6.81 0.68
CA PHE A 64 7.98 -6.06 1.75
C PHE A 64 6.67 -5.45 1.28
N ARG A 65 5.74 -5.34 2.21
CA ARG A 65 4.43 -4.71 1.96
C ARG A 65 4.19 -3.66 3.02
N LYS A 66 3.80 -2.47 2.59
CA LYS A 66 3.34 -1.46 3.52
C LYS A 66 1.87 -1.72 3.82
N ILE A 67 1.56 -1.82 5.09
CA ILE A 67 0.21 -2.14 5.54
C ILE A 67 -0.33 -1.05 6.44
N ILE A 68 -1.66 -1.00 6.53
CA ILE A 68 -2.37 -0.18 7.49
C ILE A 68 -3.45 -1.02 8.13
N ASP A 69 -3.57 -0.96 9.45
CA ASP A 69 -4.58 -1.70 10.18
C ASP A 69 -5.86 -0.88 10.39
N LEU A 70 -6.84 -1.47 11.05
CA LEU A 70 -8.13 -0.82 11.29
C LEU A 70 -8.03 0.40 12.20
N LYS A 71 -6.98 0.48 13.00
CA LYS A 71 -6.72 1.61 13.88
C LYS A 71 -5.86 2.68 13.22
N LYS A 72 -5.61 2.55 11.92
CA LYS A 72 -4.79 3.47 11.12
C LYS A 72 -3.30 3.45 11.44
N ASN A 73 -2.82 2.40 12.10
CA ASN A 73 -1.38 2.20 12.27
C ASN A 73 -0.80 1.60 11.00
N SER A 74 0.31 2.13 10.52
CA SER A 74 0.94 1.67 9.28
C SER A 74 2.40 1.33 9.49
N GLY A 75 2.92 0.53 8.58
CA GLY A 75 4.33 0.15 8.56
C GLY A 75 4.58 -0.95 7.54
N TRP A 76 5.79 -1.47 7.54
CA TRP A 76 6.24 -2.44 6.54
C TRP A 76 6.42 -3.82 7.15
N ILE A 77 5.89 -4.82 6.47
CA ILE A 77 6.04 -6.22 6.86
C ILE A 77 6.72 -7.01 5.75
N HIS A 78 7.45 -8.06 6.11
CA HIS A 78 8.01 -9.03 5.16
C HIS A 78 6.95 -10.09 4.86
N ILE A 79 6.83 -10.44 3.60
CA ILE A 79 5.93 -11.50 3.17
C ILE A 79 6.63 -12.84 3.03
#